data_a0f11251ed534fd991cd1e3b5278fb46
#
_entry.id   a0f11251ed534fd991cd1e3b5278fb46
#
_cell.length_a   1.000
_cell.length_b   1.000
_cell.length_c   1.000
_cell.angle_alpha   90.00
_cell.angle_beta   90.00
_cell.angle_gamma   90.00
#
_symmetry.space_group_name_H-M   'P 1'
#
loop_
_entity.id
_entity.type
_entity.pdbx_description
1 polymer ?
#
loop_
_entity_poly.entity_id
_entity_poly.type
_entity_poly.pdbx_seq_one_letter_code
_entity_poly.pdbx_strand_id
1 'polypeptide(L)'
;MRRRTILGYGAAGAGALVFALFVGWWQVDGPGAPELEGQRPLALSAMDFSLTDHEGNEVGPETLIGRPAMVFFGFTYCPDVCPTTLSDISGWLDDLGDEANEMSVVFITVDPERDTVDAMSEYVGYFHPAIRGWTGEDEEIAKAVRGFRASYERVPTEGGGYTMNHTASVFLFDAAGRFVTMIDYHEPREFAVPKIRRALEQETEGAT
;
A
#
# COMPACT_ATOMS: atom_id res chain seq x y z
N MET A 1 -44.46 -33.12 34.32
CA MET A 1 -43.83 -31.76 34.40
C MET A 1 -42.47 -31.61 33.71
N ARG A 2 -41.67 -32.66 33.46
CA ARG A 2 -40.28 -32.53 32.88
C ARG A 2 -40.20 -32.18 31.37
N ARG A 3 -41.17 -32.53 30.53
CA ARG A 3 -41.12 -32.26 29.06
C ARG A 3 -41.22 -30.78 28.66
N ARG A 4 -41.96 -29.96 29.43
CA ARG A 4 -42.12 -28.51 29.14
C ARG A 4 -40.88 -27.69 29.43
N THR A 5 -40.09 -28.10 30.38
CA THR A 5 -38.83 -27.41 30.77
C THR A 5 -37.72 -27.62 29.73
N ILE A 6 -37.62 -28.79 29.13
CA ILE A 6 -36.60 -29.13 28.12
C ILE A 6 -36.85 -28.35 26.82
N LEU A 7 -38.10 -28.16 26.40
CA LEU A 7 -38.44 -27.34 25.22
C LEU A 7 -38.12 -25.86 25.43
N GLY A 8 -38.27 -25.34 26.66
CA GLY A 8 -37.94 -23.93 26.98
C GLY A 8 -36.44 -23.63 26.88
N TYR A 9 -35.58 -24.51 27.35
CA TYR A 9 -34.14 -24.34 27.26
C TYR A 9 -33.60 -24.52 25.83
N GLY A 10 -34.22 -25.39 25.00
CA GLY A 10 -33.86 -25.54 23.59
C GLY A 10 -34.19 -24.28 22.77
N ALA A 11 -35.36 -23.68 23.00
CA ALA A 11 -35.79 -22.47 22.30
C ALA A 11 -34.93 -21.25 22.70
N ALA A 12 -34.56 -21.12 24.00
CA ALA A 12 -33.70 -20.07 24.49
C ALA A 12 -32.25 -20.19 23.93
N GLY A 13 -31.72 -21.41 23.83
CA GLY A 13 -30.42 -21.69 23.24
C GLY A 13 -30.36 -21.37 21.75
N ALA A 14 -31.39 -21.75 20.98
CA ALA A 14 -31.49 -21.44 19.56
C ALA A 14 -31.62 -19.93 19.31
N GLY A 15 -32.41 -19.22 20.11
CA GLY A 15 -32.52 -17.76 20.05
C GLY A 15 -31.20 -17.04 20.33
N ALA A 16 -30.45 -17.49 21.33
CA ALA A 16 -29.13 -16.93 21.67
C ALA A 16 -28.12 -17.15 20.54
N LEU A 17 -28.14 -18.32 19.89
CA LEU A 17 -27.25 -18.63 18.77
C LEU A 17 -27.56 -17.78 17.53
N VAL A 18 -28.83 -17.62 17.18
CA VAL A 18 -29.29 -16.76 16.08
C VAL A 18 -28.94 -15.30 16.37
N PHE A 19 -29.10 -14.83 17.58
CA PHE A 19 -28.72 -13.47 17.98
C PHE A 19 -27.19 -13.27 17.90
N ALA A 20 -26.38 -14.23 18.35
CA ALA A 20 -24.93 -14.15 18.24
C ALA A 20 -24.46 -14.13 16.78
N LEU A 21 -25.06 -14.95 15.90
CA LEU A 21 -24.77 -14.95 14.47
C LEU A 21 -25.21 -13.62 13.82
N PHE A 22 -26.36 -13.08 14.20
CA PHE A 22 -26.82 -11.78 13.70
C PHE A 22 -25.91 -10.65 14.15
N VAL A 23 -25.48 -10.60 15.42
CA VAL A 23 -24.52 -9.60 15.89
C VAL A 23 -23.17 -9.76 15.22
N GLY A 24 -22.68 -10.98 15.03
CA GLY A 24 -21.47 -11.27 14.28
C GLY A 24 -21.54 -10.76 12.84
N TRP A 25 -22.60 -11.09 12.13
CA TRP A 25 -22.83 -10.58 10.77
C TRP A 25 -22.95 -9.05 10.75
N TRP A 26 -23.70 -8.46 11.70
CA TRP A 26 -23.87 -7.01 11.81
C TRP A 26 -22.55 -6.26 11.97
N GLN A 27 -21.59 -6.83 12.73
CA GLN A 27 -20.29 -6.22 13.01
C GLN A 27 -19.23 -6.48 11.92
N VAL A 28 -19.36 -7.55 11.14
CA VAL A 28 -18.36 -7.95 10.13
C VAL A 28 -18.75 -7.50 8.73
N ASP A 29 -19.99 -7.78 8.30
CA ASP A 29 -20.46 -7.54 6.93
C ASP A 29 -21.75 -6.69 6.88
N GLY A 30 -22.31 -6.32 8.04
CA GLY A 30 -23.56 -5.58 8.17
C GLY A 30 -23.37 -4.08 8.34
N PRO A 31 -24.48 -3.33 8.55
CA PRO A 31 -24.45 -1.87 8.72
C PRO A 31 -23.66 -1.37 9.94
N GLY A 32 -23.30 -2.27 10.86
CA GLY A 32 -22.46 -1.96 12.02
C GLY A 32 -20.99 -2.34 11.81
N ALA A 33 -20.61 -2.83 10.63
CA ALA A 33 -19.21 -3.07 10.31
C ALA A 33 -18.42 -1.76 10.39
N PRO A 34 -17.20 -1.75 10.96
CA PRO A 34 -16.40 -0.53 11.02
C PRO A 34 -16.12 -0.06 9.59
N GLU A 35 -16.45 1.21 9.31
CA GLU A 35 -16.08 1.82 8.03
C GLU A 35 -14.56 1.88 7.91
N LEU A 36 -14.00 1.04 7.04
CA LEU A 36 -12.57 1.02 6.73
C LEU A 36 -12.15 2.20 5.84
N GLU A 37 -13.09 3.05 5.42
CA GLU A 37 -12.79 4.21 4.54
C GLU A 37 -11.74 5.14 5.16
N GLY A 38 -11.77 5.35 6.47
CA GLY A 38 -10.75 6.16 7.18
C GLY A 38 -9.36 5.52 7.26
N GLN A 39 -9.23 4.22 6.94
CA GLN A 39 -7.97 3.47 6.99
C GLN A 39 -7.37 3.22 5.60
N ARG A 40 -8.14 3.42 4.53
CA ARG A 40 -7.65 3.28 3.16
C ARG A 40 -6.87 4.52 2.72
N PRO A 41 -5.86 4.37 1.86
CA PRO A 41 -5.24 5.50 1.17
C PRO A 41 -6.28 6.41 0.52
N LEU A 42 -5.98 7.71 0.48
CA LEU A 42 -6.78 8.65 -0.30
C LEU A 42 -6.67 8.31 -1.79
N ALA A 43 -7.63 8.74 -2.61
CA ALA A 43 -7.41 8.78 -4.04
C ALA A 43 -6.24 9.74 -4.36
N LEU A 44 -5.43 9.42 -5.37
CA LEU A 44 -4.27 10.25 -5.75
C LEU A 44 -4.70 11.70 -6.02
N SER A 45 -5.86 11.91 -6.64
CA SER A 45 -6.42 13.25 -6.90
C SER A 45 -6.80 14.05 -5.64
N ALA A 46 -6.88 13.41 -4.47
CA ALA A 46 -7.17 14.05 -3.18
C ALA A 46 -5.91 14.21 -2.31
N MET A 47 -4.75 13.82 -2.81
CA MET A 47 -3.45 14.03 -2.16
C MET A 47 -2.86 15.36 -2.62
N ASP A 48 -2.07 15.98 -1.75
CA ASP A 48 -1.38 17.25 -2.02
C ASP A 48 0.02 17.19 -1.42
N PHE A 49 0.99 16.85 -2.27
CA PHE A 49 2.42 16.86 -1.95
C PHE A 49 3.26 17.13 -3.21
N SER A 50 4.43 17.74 -3.06
CA SER A 50 5.40 17.97 -4.13
C SER A 50 6.75 17.36 -3.73
N LEU A 51 7.26 16.42 -4.54
CA LEU A 51 8.52 15.72 -4.35
C LEU A 51 9.44 15.96 -5.54
N THR A 52 10.64 15.39 -5.49
CA THR A 52 11.62 15.42 -6.56
C THR A 52 11.98 13.99 -6.95
N ASP A 53 11.92 13.66 -8.23
CA ASP A 53 12.36 12.35 -8.71
C ASP A 53 13.89 12.23 -8.74
N HIS A 54 14.39 11.01 -8.94
CA HIS A 54 15.82 10.72 -9.00
C HIS A 54 16.54 11.30 -10.23
N GLU A 55 15.83 11.98 -11.14
CA GLU A 55 16.34 12.75 -12.27
C GLU A 55 16.33 14.26 -12.01
N GLY A 56 15.80 14.69 -10.86
CA GLY A 56 15.72 16.09 -10.43
C GLY A 56 14.46 16.83 -10.91
N ASN A 57 13.45 16.13 -11.41
CA ASN A 57 12.18 16.72 -11.82
C ASN A 57 11.22 16.83 -10.63
N GLU A 58 10.42 17.90 -10.61
CA GLU A 58 9.31 18.02 -9.66
C GLU A 58 8.19 17.03 -10.03
N VAL A 59 7.70 16.30 -9.04
CA VAL A 59 6.66 15.26 -9.20
C VAL A 59 5.67 15.31 -8.04
N GLY A 60 4.42 14.93 -8.32
CA GLY A 60 3.36 14.87 -7.33
C GLY A 60 2.38 13.74 -7.62
N PRO A 61 1.29 13.65 -6.85
CA PRO A 61 0.30 12.58 -7.03
C PRO A 61 -0.35 12.59 -8.42
N GLU A 62 -0.43 13.74 -9.08
CA GLU A 62 -0.97 13.89 -10.43
C GLU A 62 -0.14 13.14 -11.48
N THR A 63 1.18 12.97 -11.26
CA THR A 63 2.06 12.24 -12.19
C THR A 63 1.80 10.72 -12.17
N LEU A 64 1.05 10.24 -11.18
CA LEU A 64 0.64 8.84 -11.04
C LEU A 64 -0.77 8.58 -11.59
N ILE A 65 -1.47 9.62 -12.09
CA ILE A 65 -2.81 9.49 -12.69
C ILE A 65 -2.68 9.30 -14.20
N GLY A 66 -3.55 8.50 -14.78
CA GLY A 66 -3.55 8.14 -16.21
C GLY A 66 -2.88 6.80 -16.50
N ARG A 67 -2.21 6.21 -15.51
CA ARG A 67 -1.62 4.87 -15.58
C ARG A 67 -1.76 4.20 -14.21
N PRO A 68 -1.98 2.87 -14.14
CA PRO A 68 -1.93 2.15 -12.88
C PRO A 68 -0.61 2.41 -12.16
N ALA A 69 -0.67 2.60 -10.85
CA ALA A 69 0.51 2.96 -10.08
C ALA A 69 0.81 1.95 -8.96
N MET A 70 2.10 1.68 -8.78
CA MET A 70 2.66 0.91 -7.68
C MET A 70 3.55 1.84 -6.86
N VAL A 71 3.26 2.00 -5.56
CA VAL A 71 4.00 2.91 -4.68
C VAL A 71 4.49 2.13 -3.46
N PHE A 72 5.79 2.25 -3.18
CA PHE A 72 6.45 1.66 -2.03
C PHE A 72 7.23 2.73 -1.26
N PHE A 73 7.06 2.77 0.06
CA PHE A 73 7.83 3.63 0.95
C PHE A 73 9.01 2.88 1.54
N GLY A 74 10.16 3.56 1.68
CA GLY A 74 11.35 2.96 2.26
C GLY A 74 12.48 3.96 2.39
N PHE A 75 13.73 3.49 2.48
CA PHE A 75 14.93 4.32 2.54
C PHE A 75 16.16 3.53 2.06
N THR A 76 17.18 4.24 1.53
CA THR A 76 18.34 3.58 0.90
C THR A 76 19.22 2.84 1.89
N TYR A 77 19.25 3.28 3.15
CA TYR A 77 20.03 2.65 4.23
C TYR A 77 19.31 1.46 4.92
N CYS A 78 18.19 1.00 4.36
CA CYS A 78 17.50 -0.19 4.87
C CYS A 78 18.31 -1.45 4.57
N PRO A 79 18.68 -2.26 5.59
CA PRO A 79 19.58 -3.40 5.35
C PRO A 79 18.89 -4.64 4.75
N ASP A 80 17.57 -4.72 4.76
CA ASP A 80 16.85 -5.98 4.43
C ASP A 80 15.53 -5.72 3.69
N VAL A 81 14.52 -5.13 4.32
CA VAL A 81 13.14 -5.05 3.82
C VAL A 81 13.07 -4.32 2.47
N CYS A 82 13.71 -3.15 2.34
CA CYS A 82 13.60 -2.35 1.13
C CYS A 82 14.25 -3.00 -0.09
N PRO A 83 15.52 -3.47 -0.04
CA PRO A 83 16.12 -4.14 -1.20
C PRO A 83 15.40 -5.44 -1.55
N THR A 84 14.88 -6.19 -0.58
CA THR A 84 14.09 -7.40 -0.83
C THR A 84 12.80 -7.05 -1.55
N THR A 85 12.02 -6.08 -1.07
CA THR A 85 10.77 -5.65 -1.71
C THR A 85 11.00 -5.10 -3.12
N LEU A 86 12.04 -4.29 -3.35
CA LEU A 86 12.36 -3.77 -4.68
C LEU A 86 12.83 -4.87 -5.65
N SER A 87 13.49 -5.92 -5.13
CA SER A 87 13.81 -7.12 -5.92
C SER A 87 12.55 -7.91 -6.27
N ASP A 88 11.61 -8.05 -5.34
CA ASP A 88 10.32 -8.69 -5.61
C ASP A 88 9.52 -7.90 -6.66
N ILE A 89 9.44 -6.57 -6.52
CA ILE A 89 8.82 -5.68 -7.52
C ILE A 89 9.49 -5.86 -8.89
N SER A 90 10.82 -5.92 -8.96
CA SER A 90 11.54 -6.15 -10.21
C SER A 90 11.12 -7.48 -10.84
N GLY A 91 11.05 -8.55 -10.05
CA GLY A 91 10.59 -9.86 -10.52
C GLY A 91 9.13 -9.87 -10.98
N TRP A 92 8.24 -9.10 -10.33
CA TRP A 92 6.84 -8.97 -10.77
C TRP A 92 6.73 -8.20 -12.09
N LEU A 93 7.56 -7.16 -12.29
CA LEU A 93 7.63 -6.40 -13.55
C LEU A 93 8.16 -7.28 -14.70
N ASP A 94 9.16 -8.11 -14.44
CA ASP A 94 9.66 -9.10 -15.42
C ASP A 94 8.56 -10.09 -15.83
N ASP A 95 7.69 -10.52 -14.89
CA ASP A 95 6.55 -11.42 -15.19
C ASP A 95 5.43 -10.77 -15.99
N LEU A 96 5.26 -9.46 -15.83
CA LEU A 96 4.28 -8.70 -16.60
C LEU A 96 4.78 -8.46 -18.04
N GLY A 97 6.09 -8.49 -18.28
CA GLY A 97 6.66 -8.23 -19.59
C GLY A 97 6.23 -6.86 -20.13
N ASP A 98 5.61 -6.85 -21.30
CA ASP A 98 5.18 -5.60 -21.97
C ASP A 98 4.15 -4.81 -21.15
N GLU A 99 3.29 -5.48 -20.33
CA GLU A 99 2.33 -4.84 -19.44
C GLU A 99 3.00 -3.95 -18.39
N ALA A 100 4.25 -4.25 -18.00
CA ALA A 100 5.01 -3.41 -17.05
C ALA A 100 5.23 -1.97 -17.56
N ASN A 101 5.27 -1.77 -18.89
CA ASN A 101 5.43 -0.45 -19.50
C ASN A 101 4.17 0.43 -19.33
N GLU A 102 3.04 -0.16 -18.97
CA GLU A 102 1.78 0.54 -18.73
C GLU A 102 1.63 1.03 -17.29
N MET A 103 2.58 0.69 -16.40
CA MET A 103 2.56 1.04 -14.99
C MET A 103 3.50 2.18 -14.64
N SER A 104 3.13 2.96 -13.63
CA SER A 104 4.02 3.84 -12.88
C SER A 104 4.49 3.14 -11.61
N VAL A 105 5.81 2.98 -11.43
CA VAL A 105 6.37 2.28 -10.26
C VAL A 105 7.29 3.23 -9.52
N VAL A 106 6.94 3.53 -8.25
CA VAL A 106 7.63 4.57 -7.49
C VAL A 106 8.05 4.07 -6.11
N PHE A 107 9.31 4.34 -5.79
CA PHE A 107 9.91 4.21 -4.48
C PHE A 107 10.05 5.59 -3.84
N ILE A 108 9.29 5.88 -2.78
CA ILE A 108 9.32 7.15 -2.06
C ILE A 108 10.14 6.98 -0.77
N THR A 109 11.17 7.82 -0.59
CA THR A 109 11.94 7.77 0.66
C THR A 109 11.14 8.28 1.85
N VAL A 110 11.43 7.72 3.03
CA VAL A 110 11.00 8.24 4.35
C VAL A 110 12.17 8.83 5.14
N ASP A 111 13.33 8.99 4.50
CA ASP A 111 14.56 9.50 5.10
C ASP A 111 15.30 10.48 4.18
N PRO A 112 14.67 11.59 3.84
CA PRO A 112 15.22 12.54 2.85
C PRO A 112 16.52 13.21 3.32
N GLU A 113 16.85 13.16 4.62
CA GLU A 113 18.11 13.66 5.15
C GLU A 113 19.32 12.90 4.56
N ARG A 114 19.20 11.58 4.35
CA ARG A 114 20.23 10.72 3.77
C ARG A 114 19.99 10.42 2.29
N ASP A 115 18.75 10.36 1.88
CA ASP A 115 18.32 9.92 0.55
C ASP A 115 18.15 11.12 -0.39
N THR A 116 19.27 11.74 -0.76
CA THR A 116 19.34 12.82 -1.76
C THR A 116 18.94 12.31 -3.15
N VAL A 117 18.70 13.20 -4.12
CA VAL A 117 18.43 12.85 -5.52
C VAL A 117 19.49 11.90 -6.07
N ASP A 118 20.77 12.19 -5.83
CA ASP A 118 21.88 11.35 -6.29
C ASP A 118 21.86 9.97 -5.62
N ALA A 119 21.63 9.91 -4.30
CA ALA A 119 21.53 8.64 -3.56
C ALA A 119 20.36 7.78 -4.06
N MET A 120 19.20 8.40 -4.31
CA MET A 120 18.03 7.74 -4.88
C MET A 120 18.32 7.23 -6.29
N SER A 121 18.99 8.03 -7.14
CA SER A 121 19.35 7.64 -8.50
C SER A 121 20.28 6.42 -8.52
N GLU A 122 21.31 6.42 -7.66
CA GLU A 122 22.21 5.28 -7.52
C GLU A 122 21.47 4.04 -7.05
N TYR A 123 20.64 4.20 -6.01
CA TYR A 123 19.94 3.08 -5.38
C TYR A 123 18.91 2.41 -6.28
N VAL A 124 18.01 3.17 -6.93
CA VAL A 124 17.03 2.56 -7.84
C VAL A 124 17.66 1.98 -9.09
N GLY A 125 18.85 2.45 -9.47
CA GLY A 125 19.63 1.91 -10.58
C GLY A 125 20.08 0.45 -10.43
N TYR A 126 20.02 -0.11 -9.21
CA TYR A 126 20.29 -1.55 -8.97
C TYR A 126 19.08 -2.44 -9.27
N PHE A 127 17.90 -1.89 -9.54
CA PHE A 127 16.64 -2.61 -9.71
C PHE A 127 16.09 -2.45 -11.12
N HIS A 128 14.83 -2.89 -11.33
CA HIS A 128 14.19 -2.80 -12.65
C HIS A 128 14.08 -1.33 -13.12
N PRO A 129 14.39 -1.03 -14.41
CA PRO A 129 14.47 0.34 -14.92
C PRO A 129 13.14 1.13 -14.89
N ALA A 130 12.01 0.45 -14.73
CA ALA A 130 10.71 1.10 -14.53
C ALA A 130 10.54 1.72 -13.13
N ILE A 131 11.40 1.36 -12.16
CA ILE A 131 11.30 1.88 -10.79
C ILE A 131 11.90 3.27 -10.72
N ARG A 132 11.09 4.24 -10.28
CA ARG A 132 11.47 5.64 -10.09
C ARG A 132 11.64 5.94 -8.61
N GLY A 133 12.75 6.55 -8.21
CA GLY A 133 12.97 6.99 -6.83
C GLY A 133 12.51 8.43 -6.63
N TRP A 134 11.76 8.70 -5.56
CA TRP A 134 11.31 10.04 -5.19
C TRP A 134 11.81 10.43 -3.80
N THR A 135 12.31 11.66 -3.68
CA THR A 135 12.74 12.29 -2.43
C THR A 135 12.17 13.71 -2.35
N GLY A 136 12.40 14.44 -1.28
CA GLY A 136 11.93 15.82 -1.13
C GLY A 136 12.13 16.34 0.29
N GLU A 137 11.46 17.45 0.59
CA GLU A 137 11.48 18.02 1.94
C GLU A 137 10.70 17.15 2.94
N ASP A 138 11.13 17.12 4.19
CA ASP A 138 10.49 16.34 5.27
C ASP A 138 8.98 16.58 5.36
N GLU A 139 8.53 17.84 5.18
CA GLU A 139 7.12 18.19 5.26
C GLU A 139 6.31 17.57 4.11
N GLU A 140 6.87 17.54 2.90
CA GLU A 140 6.24 16.98 1.70
C GLU A 140 6.19 15.44 1.77
N ILE A 141 7.27 14.81 2.25
CA ILE A 141 7.29 13.37 2.58
C ILE A 141 6.20 13.05 3.60
N ALA A 142 6.07 13.84 4.67
CA ALA A 142 5.03 13.64 5.66
C ALA A 142 3.62 13.80 5.10
N LYS A 143 3.40 14.72 4.13
CA LYS A 143 2.11 14.84 3.42
C LYS A 143 1.83 13.60 2.58
N ALA A 144 2.81 13.12 1.81
CA ALA A 144 2.69 11.90 1.03
C ALA A 144 2.31 10.71 1.93
N VAL A 145 3.10 10.44 2.98
CA VAL A 145 2.84 9.36 3.94
C VAL A 145 1.43 9.42 4.52
N ARG A 146 0.94 10.63 4.89
CA ARG A 146 -0.44 10.79 5.39
C ARG A 146 -1.49 10.47 4.32
N GLY A 147 -1.27 10.90 3.07
CA GLY A 147 -2.17 10.61 1.94
C GLY A 147 -2.31 9.12 1.68
N PHE A 148 -1.21 8.40 1.70
CA PHE A 148 -1.16 6.95 1.54
C PHE A 148 -1.59 6.17 2.80
N ARG A 149 -1.90 6.84 3.92
CA ARG A 149 -2.17 6.20 5.23
C ARG A 149 -1.04 5.26 5.66
N ALA A 150 0.16 5.55 5.23
CA ALA A 150 1.39 4.90 5.67
C ALA A 150 1.88 5.51 7.00
N SER A 151 2.90 4.92 7.57
CA SER A 151 3.56 5.39 8.79
C SER A 151 5.07 5.26 8.65
N TYR A 152 5.80 6.11 9.33
CA TYR A 152 7.24 5.97 9.51
C TYR A 152 7.67 6.57 10.86
N GLU A 153 8.78 6.09 11.38
CA GLU A 153 9.36 6.53 12.64
C GLU A 153 10.88 6.39 12.60
N ARG A 154 11.61 7.42 13.05
CA ARG A 154 13.05 7.36 13.23
C ARG A 154 13.37 6.66 14.55
N VAL A 155 14.15 5.59 14.50
CA VAL A 155 14.53 4.76 15.65
C VAL A 155 16.04 4.87 15.87
N PRO A 156 16.49 5.40 17.02
CA PRO A 156 17.92 5.42 17.37
C PRO A 156 18.52 4.01 17.43
N THR A 157 19.76 3.87 16.96
CA THR A 157 20.52 2.61 17.04
C THR A 157 21.65 2.70 18.05
N GLU A 158 22.11 1.55 18.55
CA GLU A 158 23.30 1.46 19.39
C GLU A 158 24.51 2.00 18.61
N GLY A 159 25.23 2.99 19.15
CA GLY A 159 26.37 3.63 18.49
C GLY A 159 26.11 5.05 17.94
N GLY A 160 24.92 5.61 18.16
CA GLY A 160 24.62 7.03 17.88
C GLY A 160 24.08 7.30 16.46
N GLY A 161 23.75 6.26 15.71
CA GLY A 161 23.01 6.35 14.43
C GLY A 161 21.52 6.18 14.60
N TYR A 162 20.79 6.01 13.47
CA TYR A 162 19.37 5.69 13.46
C TYR A 162 19.00 4.81 12.28
N THR A 163 17.86 4.14 12.41
CA THR A 163 17.14 3.48 11.33
C THR A 163 15.72 4.02 11.25
N MET A 164 14.97 3.63 10.21
CA MET A 164 13.56 3.99 10.04
C MET A 164 12.68 2.75 10.14
N ASN A 165 11.65 2.81 11.00
CA ASN A 165 10.50 1.92 10.88
C ASN A 165 9.52 2.55 9.89
N HIS A 166 8.95 1.78 8.98
CA HIS A 166 7.98 2.27 8.00
C HIS A 166 6.99 1.20 7.58
N THR A 167 5.89 1.60 6.97
CA THR A 167 4.96 0.68 6.30
C THR A 167 5.68 -0.03 5.16
N ALA A 168 5.72 -1.36 5.20
CA ALA A 168 6.44 -2.21 4.25
C ALA A 168 5.56 -2.77 3.11
N SER A 169 4.29 -2.38 3.04
CA SER A 169 3.38 -2.81 1.98
C SER A 169 3.54 -1.96 0.72
N VAL A 170 3.31 -2.58 -0.43
CA VAL A 170 3.27 -1.91 -1.74
C VAL A 170 1.83 -1.53 -2.07
N PHE A 171 1.57 -0.25 -2.31
CA PHE A 171 0.24 0.29 -2.60
C PHE A 171 -0.03 0.20 -4.10
N LEU A 172 -1.22 -0.28 -4.48
CA LEU A 172 -1.68 -0.36 -5.87
C LEU A 172 -2.84 0.59 -6.11
N PHE A 173 -2.73 1.38 -7.18
CA PHE A 173 -3.76 2.30 -7.66
C PHE A 173 -4.10 1.97 -9.11
N ASP A 174 -5.35 2.19 -9.51
CA ASP A 174 -5.77 2.13 -10.91
C ASP A 174 -5.38 3.42 -11.68
N ALA A 175 -5.60 3.43 -12.98
CA ALA A 175 -5.29 4.59 -13.83
C ALA A 175 -6.09 5.85 -13.48
N ALA A 176 -7.24 5.73 -12.82
CA ALA A 176 -7.99 6.87 -12.31
C ALA A 176 -7.44 7.39 -10.97
N GLY A 177 -6.37 6.79 -10.44
CA GLY A 177 -5.77 7.13 -9.16
C GLY A 177 -6.57 6.66 -7.95
N ARG A 178 -7.46 5.68 -8.11
CA ARG A 178 -8.23 5.09 -7.00
C ARG A 178 -7.44 3.93 -6.39
N PHE A 179 -7.42 3.86 -5.07
CA PHE A 179 -6.78 2.76 -4.37
C PHE A 179 -7.46 1.42 -4.68
N VAL A 180 -6.69 0.44 -5.14
CA VAL A 180 -7.15 -0.92 -5.46
C VAL A 180 -6.91 -1.87 -4.30
N THR A 181 -5.65 -2.03 -3.88
CA THR A 181 -5.23 -2.94 -2.81
C THR A 181 -3.78 -2.69 -2.40
N MET A 182 -3.29 -3.49 -1.46
CA MET A 182 -1.87 -3.55 -1.09
C MET A 182 -1.32 -4.96 -1.32
N ILE A 183 -0.01 -5.04 -1.56
CA ILE A 183 0.79 -6.26 -1.49
C ILE A 183 1.61 -6.17 -0.21
N ASP A 184 1.48 -7.16 0.65
CA ASP A 184 2.19 -7.18 1.91
C ASP A 184 3.64 -7.66 1.75
N TYR A 185 4.50 -7.28 2.70
CA TYR A 185 5.88 -7.76 2.72
C TYR A 185 5.94 -9.30 2.73
N HIS A 186 6.77 -9.88 1.88
CA HIS A 186 6.86 -11.32 1.66
C HIS A 186 5.58 -12.00 1.15
N GLU A 187 4.65 -11.28 0.57
CA GLU A 187 3.49 -11.91 -0.06
C GLU A 187 3.97 -12.78 -1.25
N PRO A 188 3.57 -14.06 -1.30
CA PRO A 188 3.97 -14.94 -2.39
C PRO A 188 3.56 -14.39 -3.76
N ARG A 189 4.46 -14.56 -4.76
CA ARG A 189 4.30 -14.06 -6.13
C ARG A 189 2.97 -14.47 -6.78
N GLU A 190 2.49 -15.68 -6.52
CA GLU A 190 1.21 -16.20 -7.01
C GLU A 190 -0.01 -15.41 -6.51
N PHE A 191 0.13 -14.62 -5.44
CA PHE A 191 -0.92 -13.70 -4.94
C PHE A 191 -0.64 -12.25 -5.33
N ALA A 192 0.62 -11.83 -5.39
CA ALA A 192 1.02 -10.47 -5.74
C ALA A 192 0.70 -10.12 -7.20
N VAL A 193 1.12 -10.96 -8.16
CA VAL A 193 0.94 -10.70 -9.59
C VAL A 193 -0.55 -10.56 -9.99
N PRO A 194 -1.49 -11.40 -9.52
CA PRO A 194 -2.92 -11.17 -9.76
C PRO A 194 -3.46 -9.85 -9.20
N LYS A 195 -2.93 -9.35 -8.07
CA LYS A 195 -3.31 -8.03 -7.55
C LYS A 195 -2.87 -6.90 -8.48
N ILE A 196 -1.66 -7.00 -9.03
CA ILE A 196 -1.12 -6.03 -9.99
C ILE A 196 -1.97 -6.03 -11.27
N ARG A 197 -2.26 -7.20 -11.82
CA ARG A 197 -3.13 -7.31 -13.01
C ARG A 197 -4.52 -6.73 -12.78
N ARG A 198 -5.09 -6.89 -11.58
CA ARG A 198 -6.37 -6.25 -11.24
C ARG A 198 -6.27 -4.72 -11.33
N ALA A 199 -5.15 -4.11 -10.94
CA ALA A 199 -4.97 -2.67 -11.07
C ALA A 199 -4.88 -2.23 -12.53
N LEU A 200 -4.25 -3.05 -13.39
CA LEU A 200 -4.20 -2.85 -14.86
C LEU A 200 -5.57 -2.99 -15.51
N GLU A 201 -6.37 -3.99 -15.13
CA GLU A 201 -7.68 -4.29 -15.73
C GLU A 201 -8.77 -3.26 -15.39
N GLN A 202 -8.72 -2.62 -14.21
CA GLN A 202 -9.72 -1.62 -13.78
C GLN A 202 -9.74 -0.34 -14.64
N GLU A 203 -8.77 -0.19 -15.54
CA GLU A 203 -8.76 0.88 -16.54
C GLU A 203 -9.91 0.76 -17.57
N THR A 204 -10.35 -0.47 -17.88
CA THR A 204 -11.29 -0.74 -18.99
C THR A 204 -12.77 -0.53 -18.62
N GLU A 205 -13.17 -0.56 -17.35
CA GLU A 205 -14.57 -0.44 -16.95
C GLU A 205 -15.07 1.01 -16.75
N GLY A 206 -14.18 1.99 -16.66
CA GLY A 206 -14.52 3.42 -16.42
C GLY A 206 -14.59 4.28 -17.68
N ALA A 207 -14.29 3.75 -18.86
CA ALA A 207 -14.20 4.49 -20.14
C ALA A 207 -15.34 4.22 -21.13
N THR A 208 -16.45 3.60 -20.68
CA THR A 208 -17.65 3.35 -21.52
C THR A 208 -18.85 4.13 -21.05
#